data_5342c83104da23bdaaeeb37830fc4255
#
_entry.id   5342c83104da23bdaaeeb37830fc4255
#
_cell.length_a   1.000
_cell.length_b   1.000
_cell.length_c   1.000
_cell.angle_alpha   90.00
_cell.angle_beta   90.00
_cell.angle_gamma   90.00
#
_symmetry.space_group_name_H-M   'P 1'
#
loop_
_entity.id
_entity.type
_entity.pdbx_description
1 polymer ?
#
loop_
_entity_poly.entity_id
_entity_poly.type
_entity_poly.pdbx_seq_one_letter_code
_entity_poly.pdbx_strand_id
1 'polypeptide(L)'
;PYEDYFLAVAREDCARSRAVNFAVRLDGALIGEVVLYRFDSRGGAELGCRVSPDFAGHGYGTEAFAAVADWALYRLHLAHVVAKCYKENDASYRMLSSCMHRAGEDETFFYFDKEV
;
A
#
# COMPACT_ATOMS: atom_id res chain seq x y z
N PRO A 1 10.97 -15.26 -10.24
CA PRO A 1 9.78 -15.22 -9.42
C PRO A 1 9.88 -14.17 -8.33
N TYR A 2 8.76 -13.67 -7.96
CA TYR A 2 8.70 -12.48 -7.11
C TYR A 2 8.28 -12.79 -5.70
N GLU A 3 7.87 -13.99 -5.43
CA GLU A 3 7.44 -14.35 -4.08
C GLU A 3 8.58 -14.25 -3.08
N ASP A 4 9.81 -14.32 -3.54
CA ASP A 4 10.96 -14.24 -2.64
C ASP A 4 11.28 -12.82 -2.20
N TYR A 5 10.83 -11.81 -2.94
CA TYR A 5 11.17 -10.45 -2.56
C TYR A 5 10.15 -9.85 -1.59
N PHE A 6 8.97 -10.42 -1.51
CA PHE A 6 7.94 -9.89 -0.63
C PHE A 6 7.90 -10.70 0.65
N LEU A 7 8.35 -10.08 1.71
CA LEU A 7 8.23 -10.64 3.05
C LEU A 7 7.49 -9.64 3.90
N ALA A 8 6.29 -9.98 4.27
CA ALA A 8 5.46 -9.09 5.07
C ALA A 8 5.76 -9.34 6.54
N VAL A 9 6.31 -8.33 7.19
CA VAL A 9 6.54 -8.38 8.62
C VAL A 9 5.54 -7.43 9.25
N ALA A 10 4.47 -8.00 9.77
CA ALA A 10 3.40 -7.21 10.34
C ALA A 10 3.76 -6.79 11.76
N ARG A 11 3.62 -5.53 12.02
CA ARG A 11 3.78 -5.03 13.37
C ARG A 11 2.46 -5.18 14.11
N GLU A 12 2.55 -5.37 15.40
CA GLU A 12 1.40 -5.73 16.21
C GLU A 12 0.56 -4.54 16.63
N ASP A 13 0.78 -3.40 16.05
CA ASP A 13 0.10 -2.20 16.51
C ASP A 13 -1.29 -2.00 15.93
N CYS A 14 -1.73 -2.86 15.04
CA CYS A 14 -3.03 -2.67 14.41
C CYS A 14 -4.17 -2.74 15.43
N ALA A 15 -4.03 -3.55 16.46
CA ALA A 15 -5.06 -3.64 17.49
C ALA A 15 -5.24 -2.32 18.23
N ARG A 16 -4.25 -1.46 18.20
CA ARG A 16 -4.31 -0.15 18.81
C ARG A 16 -4.51 0.96 17.79
N SER A 17 -4.84 0.58 16.58
CA SER A 17 -5.15 1.51 15.49
C SER A 17 -3.98 2.42 15.15
N ARG A 18 -2.79 1.90 15.24
CA ARG A 18 -1.60 2.67 14.91
C ARG A 18 -1.20 2.50 13.47
N ALA A 19 -0.45 1.44 13.21
CA ALA A 19 0.05 1.17 11.87
C ALA A 19 0.54 -0.27 11.81
N VAL A 20 0.42 -0.87 10.64
CA VAL A 20 1.03 -2.16 10.35
C VAL A 20 2.01 -1.92 9.23
N ASN A 21 3.28 -2.16 9.49
CA ASN A 21 4.36 -1.95 8.55
C ASN A 21 4.79 -3.28 7.95
N PHE A 22 4.90 -3.31 6.63
CA PHE A 22 5.34 -4.50 5.90
C PHE A 22 6.66 -4.18 5.22
N ALA A 23 7.67 -4.99 5.46
CA ALA A 23 8.95 -4.86 4.78
C ALA A 23 8.87 -5.52 3.41
N VAL A 24 9.40 -4.86 2.40
CA VAL A 24 9.50 -5.42 1.06
C VAL A 24 10.95 -5.80 0.84
N ARG A 25 11.20 -7.08 0.55
CA ARG A 25 12.55 -7.58 0.38
C ARG A 25 12.73 -8.21 -0.98
N LEU A 26 13.93 -8.06 -1.51
CA LEU A 26 14.34 -8.69 -2.75
C LEU A 26 15.66 -9.39 -2.48
N ASP A 27 15.67 -10.72 -2.58
CA ASP A 27 16.87 -11.53 -2.34
C ASP A 27 17.52 -11.22 -1.00
N GLY A 28 16.69 -11.00 0.02
CA GLY A 28 17.17 -10.74 1.37
C GLY A 28 17.45 -9.28 1.69
N ALA A 29 17.47 -8.42 0.68
CA ALA A 29 17.73 -6.99 0.89
C ALA A 29 16.42 -6.23 1.05
N LEU A 30 16.40 -5.31 2.01
CA LEU A 30 15.24 -4.46 2.23
C LEU A 30 15.20 -3.38 1.15
N ILE A 31 14.15 -3.37 0.35
CA ILE A 31 14.04 -2.41 -0.75
C ILE A 31 12.89 -1.42 -0.59
N GLY A 32 12.03 -1.62 0.39
CA GLY A 32 10.93 -0.69 0.61
C GLY A 32 10.02 -1.14 1.72
N GLU A 33 8.91 -0.44 1.83
CA GLU A 33 7.89 -0.77 2.83
C GLU A 33 6.52 -0.41 2.33
N VAL A 34 5.51 -1.13 2.82
CA VAL A 34 4.11 -0.80 2.64
C VAL A 34 3.53 -0.62 4.03
N VAL A 35 2.78 0.45 4.24
CA VAL A 35 2.25 0.80 5.56
C VAL A 35 0.74 0.90 5.48
N LEU A 36 0.07 0.18 6.37
CA LEU A 36 -1.38 0.27 6.54
C LEU A 36 -1.62 1.05 7.82
N TYR A 37 -2.31 2.18 7.75
CA TYR A 37 -2.42 3.09 8.87
C TYR A 37 -3.73 3.87 8.81
N ARG A 38 -3.96 4.72 9.81
CA ARG A 38 -5.17 5.52 9.91
C ARG A 38 -6.42 4.68 9.85
N PHE A 39 -6.43 3.63 10.69
CA PHE A 39 -7.61 2.79 10.81
C PHE A 39 -8.76 3.64 11.35
N ASP A 40 -9.93 3.50 10.73
CA ASP A 40 -11.10 4.26 11.17
C ASP A 40 -12.15 3.32 11.75
N SER A 41 -13.21 3.91 12.29
CA SER A 41 -14.27 3.14 12.93
C SER A 41 -15.23 2.51 11.94
N ARG A 42 -15.06 2.77 10.66
CA ARG A 42 -15.93 2.22 9.60
C ARG A 42 -15.31 1.04 8.89
N GLY A 43 -14.22 0.53 9.42
CA GLY A 43 -13.55 -0.61 8.79
C GLY A 43 -12.64 -0.23 7.64
N GLY A 44 -12.14 1.00 7.63
CA GLY A 44 -11.24 1.45 6.59
C GLY A 44 -9.86 1.73 7.12
N ALA A 45 -8.91 1.88 6.21
CA ALA A 45 -7.55 2.27 6.54
C ALA A 45 -6.90 2.87 5.31
N GLU A 46 -5.80 3.60 5.53
CA GLU A 46 -5.02 4.18 4.45
C GLU A 46 -3.79 3.33 4.20
N LEU A 47 -3.42 3.19 2.94
CA LEU A 47 -2.29 2.36 2.52
C LEU A 47 -1.27 3.24 1.80
N GLY A 48 -0.01 3.15 2.23
CA GLY A 48 1.08 3.86 1.60
C GLY A 48 2.21 2.92 1.25
N CYS A 49 3.04 3.32 0.29
CA CYS A 49 4.13 2.48 -0.20
C CYS A 49 5.34 3.34 -0.53
N ARG A 50 6.52 2.80 -0.24
CA ARG A 50 7.78 3.46 -0.56
C ARG A 50 8.79 2.41 -0.99
N VAL A 51 9.42 2.63 -2.13
CA VAL A 51 10.44 1.74 -2.65
C VAL A 51 11.72 2.56 -2.86
N SER A 52 12.86 1.98 -2.48
CA SER A 52 14.15 2.61 -2.67
C SER A 52 14.33 2.99 -4.15
N PRO A 53 14.89 4.18 -4.43
CA PRO A 53 15.07 4.62 -5.81
C PRO A 53 15.85 3.65 -6.68
N ASP A 54 16.78 2.90 -6.10
CA ASP A 54 17.58 1.94 -6.86
C ASP A 54 16.75 0.79 -7.43
N PHE A 55 15.56 0.57 -6.89
CA PHE A 55 14.67 -0.52 -7.28
C PHE A 55 13.37 -0.04 -7.89
N ALA A 56 13.26 1.27 -8.12
CA ALA A 56 12.07 1.82 -8.73
C ALA A 56 11.96 1.42 -10.20
N GLY A 57 10.74 1.41 -10.72
CA GLY A 57 10.52 1.13 -12.13
C GLY A 57 10.49 -0.34 -12.51
N HIS A 58 10.55 -1.24 -11.53
CA HIS A 58 10.55 -2.68 -11.78
C HIS A 58 9.23 -3.35 -11.41
N GLY A 59 8.25 -2.60 -10.91
CA GLY A 59 6.97 -3.17 -10.51
C GLY A 59 6.95 -3.76 -9.11
N TYR A 60 8.04 -3.70 -8.37
CA TYR A 60 8.10 -4.27 -7.02
C TYR A 60 7.11 -3.57 -6.09
N GLY A 61 7.07 -2.24 -6.13
CA GLY A 61 6.15 -1.48 -5.30
C GLY A 61 4.70 -1.79 -5.61
N THR A 62 4.38 -1.87 -6.90
CA THR A 62 3.02 -2.18 -7.32
C THR A 62 2.58 -3.55 -6.84
N GLU A 63 3.46 -4.53 -6.96
CA GLU A 63 3.13 -5.90 -6.56
C GLU A 63 2.96 -5.99 -5.05
N ALA A 64 3.86 -5.36 -4.29
CA ALA A 64 3.77 -5.37 -2.84
C ALA A 64 2.53 -4.62 -2.36
N PHE A 65 2.25 -3.48 -2.97
CA PHE A 65 1.09 -2.69 -2.62
C PHE A 65 -0.20 -3.47 -2.84
N ALA A 66 -0.32 -4.11 -3.99
CA ALA A 66 -1.50 -4.92 -4.32
C ALA A 66 -1.66 -6.08 -3.34
N ALA A 67 -0.56 -6.73 -2.97
CA ALA A 67 -0.62 -7.85 -2.04
C ALA A 67 -1.09 -7.42 -0.66
N VAL A 68 -0.61 -6.27 -0.17
CA VAL A 68 -1.04 -5.80 1.15
C VAL A 68 -2.48 -5.32 1.11
N ALA A 69 -2.90 -4.68 0.02
CA ALA A 69 -4.29 -4.27 -0.13
C ALA A 69 -5.23 -5.49 -0.06
N ASP A 70 -4.89 -6.55 -0.77
CA ASP A 70 -5.67 -7.78 -0.72
C ASP A 70 -5.66 -8.41 0.67
N TRP A 71 -4.51 -8.44 1.30
CA TRP A 71 -4.41 -8.95 2.66
C TRP A 71 -5.33 -8.19 3.62
N ALA A 72 -5.33 -6.86 3.51
CA ALA A 72 -6.17 -6.03 4.37
C ALA A 72 -7.65 -6.30 4.16
N LEU A 73 -8.07 -6.47 2.92
CA LEU A 73 -9.47 -6.68 2.60
C LEU A 73 -9.93 -8.11 2.92
N TYR A 74 -9.13 -9.11 2.56
CA TYR A 74 -9.57 -10.50 2.64
C TYR A 74 -9.13 -11.25 3.89
N ARG A 75 -8.04 -10.84 4.51
CA ARG A 75 -7.53 -11.51 5.71
C ARG A 75 -7.80 -10.69 6.96
N LEU A 76 -7.67 -9.39 6.89
CA LEU A 76 -7.97 -8.51 8.01
C LEU A 76 -9.44 -8.08 8.01
N HIS A 77 -10.15 -8.34 6.92
CA HIS A 77 -11.58 -8.08 6.78
C HIS A 77 -11.95 -6.60 6.87
N LEU A 78 -11.09 -5.75 6.37
CA LEU A 78 -11.44 -4.33 6.26
C LEU A 78 -12.50 -4.16 5.18
N ALA A 79 -13.35 -3.15 5.35
CA ALA A 79 -14.38 -2.85 4.38
C ALA A 79 -13.80 -2.17 3.15
N HIS A 80 -12.80 -1.33 3.35
CA HIS A 80 -12.16 -0.62 2.24
C HIS A 80 -10.77 -0.16 2.64
N VAL A 81 -9.95 0.11 1.64
CA VAL A 81 -8.63 0.71 1.79
C VAL A 81 -8.57 1.93 0.91
N VAL A 82 -7.96 2.99 1.40
CA VAL A 82 -7.81 4.23 0.64
C VAL A 82 -6.32 4.54 0.48
N ALA A 83 -6.01 5.32 -0.53
CA ALA A 83 -4.65 5.78 -0.77
C ALA A 83 -4.69 7.11 -1.47
N LYS A 84 -3.58 7.83 -1.45
CA LYS A 84 -3.49 9.10 -2.13
C LYS A 84 -2.07 9.28 -2.67
N CYS A 85 -1.96 10.14 -3.68
CA CYS A 85 -0.66 10.53 -4.21
C CYS A 85 -0.68 11.99 -4.57
N TYR A 86 0.49 12.63 -4.52
CA TYR A 86 0.62 13.99 -5.00
C TYR A 86 0.33 14.04 -6.50
N LYS A 87 -0.24 15.14 -6.95
CA LYS A 87 -0.62 15.29 -8.36
C LYS A 87 0.57 15.25 -9.31
N GLU A 88 1.74 15.66 -8.83
CA GLU A 88 2.95 15.61 -9.66
C GLU A 88 3.62 14.24 -9.67
N ASN A 89 3.17 13.30 -8.86
CA ASN A 89 3.84 12.00 -8.75
C ASN A 89 3.21 11.00 -9.72
N ASP A 90 3.68 11.02 -10.97
CA ASP A 90 3.14 10.17 -12.03
C ASP A 90 3.33 8.69 -11.75
N ALA A 91 4.46 8.32 -11.14
CA ALA A 91 4.74 6.92 -10.85
C ALA A 91 3.73 6.36 -9.85
N SER A 92 3.45 7.11 -8.78
CA SER A 92 2.44 6.69 -7.80
C SER A 92 1.05 6.66 -8.43
N TYR A 93 0.74 7.65 -9.28
CA TYR A 93 -0.56 7.66 -9.94
C TYR A 93 -0.76 6.39 -10.77
N ARG A 94 0.25 5.99 -11.54
CA ARG A 94 0.15 4.78 -12.35
C ARG A 94 0.01 3.54 -11.47
N MET A 95 0.76 3.47 -10.37
CA MET A 95 0.67 2.36 -9.45
C MET A 95 -0.74 2.25 -8.85
N LEU A 96 -1.24 3.36 -8.32
CA LEU A 96 -2.55 3.36 -7.67
C LEU A 96 -3.67 3.08 -8.67
N SER A 97 -3.55 3.62 -9.89
CA SER A 97 -4.55 3.36 -10.93
C SER A 97 -4.63 1.89 -11.31
N SER A 98 -3.51 1.18 -11.24
CA SER A 98 -3.49 -0.24 -11.59
C SER A 98 -4.07 -1.13 -10.48
N CYS A 99 -4.10 -0.64 -9.24
CA CYS A 99 -4.51 -1.43 -8.08
C CYS A 99 -5.86 -1.02 -7.52
N MET A 100 -6.27 0.22 -7.70
CA MET A 100 -7.41 0.80 -7.01
C MET A 100 -8.25 1.63 -7.95
N HIS A 101 -9.41 2.06 -7.46
CA HIS A 101 -10.31 2.93 -8.21
C HIS A 101 -10.07 4.38 -7.83
N ARG A 102 -10.11 5.26 -8.81
CA ARG A 102 -10.00 6.68 -8.56
C ARG A 102 -11.24 7.17 -7.83
N ALA A 103 -11.06 7.80 -6.67
CA ALA A 103 -12.16 8.22 -5.82
C ALA A 103 -12.39 9.72 -5.82
N GLY A 104 -11.40 10.51 -6.22
CA GLY A 104 -11.56 11.96 -6.24
C GLY A 104 -10.23 12.66 -6.22
N GLU A 105 -10.28 13.97 -6.00
CA GLU A 105 -9.07 14.77 -5.94
C GLU A 105 -9.34 16.08 -5.21
N ASP A 106 -8.29 16.69 -4.72
CA ASP A 106 -8.32 18.07 -4.25
C ASP A 106 -7.18 18.84 -4.93
N GLU A 107 -6.77 19.96 -4.37
CA GLU A 107 -5.72 20.76 -4.98
C GLU A 107 -4.35 20.11 -4.95
N THR A 108 -4.12 19.20 -4.02
CA THR A 108 -2.81 18.62 -3.76
C THR A 108 -2.71 17.16 -4.17
N PHE A 109 -3.78 16.39 -3.96
CA PHE A 109 -3.75 14.93 -4.09
C PHE A 109 -4.81 14.42 -5.04
N PHE A 110 -4.52 13.24 -5.64
CA PHE A 110 -5.51 12.33 -6.16
C PHE A 110 -5.80 11.27 -5.11
N TYR A 111 -7.06 10.88 -4.97
CA TYR A 111 -7.50 9.89 -3.99
C TYR A 111 -8.01 8.64 -4.68
N PHE A 112 -7.73 7.51 -4.05
CA PHE A 112 -8.08 6.19 -4.59
C PHE A 112 -8.68 5.34 -3.49
N ASP A 113 -9.51 4.34 -3.87
CA ASP A 113 -10.02 3.38 -2.91
C ASP A 113 -10.16 2.01 -3.55
N LYS A 114 -10.31 1.00 -2.69
CA LYS A 114 -10.55 -0.37 -3.10
C LYS A 114 -11.42 -1.05 -2.06
N GLU A 115 -12.39 -1.83 -2.54
CA GLU A 115 -13.29 -2.61 -1.70
C GLU A 115 -13.26 -4.06 -2.14
N VAL A 116 -13.80 -4.93 -1.29
CA VAL A 116 -13.98 -6.33 -1.64
C VAL A 116 -14.93 -6.47 -2.81
#